data_246e593e19d93daf839a022dced962e5
#
_entry.id   246e593e19d93daf839a022dced962e5
#
_cell.length_a   1.000
_cell.length_b   1.000
_cell.length_c   1.000
_cell.angle_alpha   90.00
_cell.angle_beta   90.00
_cell.angle_gamma   90.00
#
_symmetry.space_group_name_H-M   'P 1'
#
loop_
_entity.id
_entity.type
_entity.pdbx_description
1 polymer ?
#
loop_
_entity_poly.entity_id
_entity_poly.type
_entity_poly.pdbx_seq_one_letter_code
_entity_poly.pdbx_strand_id
1 'polypeptide(L)'
;MGALQPGLPSPVAVPEGYNIIIIDLQDCFFTIPLSAEDKKQFAFSLPSENFKQPYLRFQWKVLPQGMKNSPTLCQKFVNAAIEDIRAKYEQVYMIHYMDGILIAHPDRAHLQTALQDLTQALSARGLKIAPEKILTNLPITYLGRVINSETVTHAPLQLRKDHLVTLNDYQKLLGVINWIRPYLKLTTAELKPLFNILRGDPDPTSKRQLTVEAQEALDKVEKALSDSYVKRIELAAAWQFLCPGYPNCTYGSFMAKRPPRVGPSSRSS
;
A
#
# COMPACT_ATOMS: atom_id res chain seq x y z
N MET A 1 -14.31 -12.94 -5.72
CA MET A 1 -14.37 -11.84 -4.74
C MET A 1 -13.36 -10.78 -5.16
N GLY A 2 -13.78 -9.51 -5.22
CA GLY A 2 -12.87 -8.39 -5.47
C GLY A 2 -12.01 -8.08 -4.25
N ALA A 3 -10.97 -7.26 -4.44
CA ALA A 3 -10.17 -6.75 -3.35
C ALA A 3 -11.06 -5.95 -2.38
N LEU A 4 -10.82 -6.07 -1.07
CA LEU A 4 -11.56 -5.32 -0.05
C LEU A 4 -11.32 -3.81 -0.12
N GLN A 5 -10.22 -3.42 -0.73
CA GLN A 5 -9.85 -2.04 -0.98
C GLN A 5 -9.61 -1.86 -2.47
N PRO A 6 -10.20 -0.84 -3.11
CA PRO A 6 -10.05 -0.59 -4.56
C PRO A 6 -8.65 -0.11 -4.98
N GLY A 7 -7.69 -0.13 -4.06
CA GLY A 7 -6.30 0.25 -4.31
C GLY A 7 -5.45 0.17 -3.04
N LEU A 8 -4.16 0.45 -3.18
CA LEU A 8 -3.28 0.61 -2.04
C LEU A 8 -3.63 1.88 -1.27
N PRO A 9 -3.67 1.84 0.06
CA PRO A 9 -3.80 3.05 0.85
C PRO A 9 -2.61 3.98 0.58
N SER A 10 -2.89 5.28 0.53
CA SER A 10 -1.87 6.28 0.23
C SER A 10 -1.31 6.90 1.51
N PRO A 11 -0.02 6.78 1.79
CA PRO A 11 0.60 7.45 2.95
C PRO A 11 0.64 9.00 2.81
N VAL A 12 0.32 9.54 1.64
CA VAL A 12 0.16 10.99 1.42
C VAL A 12 -0.96 11.58 2.29
N ALA A 13 -1.96 10.75 2.66
CA ALA A 13 -3.05 11.17 3.54
C ALA A 13 -2.61 11.48 4.98
N VAL A 14 -1.39 11.07 5.39
CA VAL A 14 -0.84 11.39 6.70
C VAL A 14 -0.31 12.83 6.70
N PRO A 15 -0.83 13.72 7.59
CA PRO A 15 -0.44 15.12 7.60
C PRO A 15 1.05 15.33 7.91
N GLU A 16 1.58 16.46 7.42
CA GLU A 16 2.92 16.93 7.77
C GLU A 16 3.02 17.18 9.28
N GLY A 17 4.22 17.00 9.84
CA GLY A 17 4.46 17.18 11.27
C GLY A 17 3.96 16.04 12.17
N TYR A 18 3.29 15.01 11.62
CA TYR A 18 2.86 13.86 12.41
C TYR A 18 4.01 12.87 12.62
N ASN A 19 4.17 12.40 13.85
CA ASN A 19 5.01 11.24 14.15
C ASN A 19 4.39 10.01 13.50
N ILE A 20 5.22 9.17 12.91
CA ILE A 20 4.78 7.96 12.20
C ILE A 20 5.46 6.76 12.84
N ILE A 21 4.69 5.70 13.04
CA ILE A 21 5.20 4.38 13.40
C ILE A 21 4.64 3.38 12.39
N ILE A 22 5.54 2.59 11.83
CA ILE A 22 5.17 1.48 10.96
C ILE A 22 5.53 0.19 11.66
N ILE A 23 4.61 -0.75 11.66
CA ILE A 23 4.75 -2.10 12.21
C ILE A 23 4.44 -3.12 11.13
N ASP A 24 5.14 -4.23 11.18
CA ASP A 24 4.98 -5.36 10.28
C ASP A 24 4.67 -6.62 11.10
N LEU A 25 3.66 -7.37 10.68
CA LEU A 25 3.24 -8.58 11.36
C LEU A 25 4.07 -9.77 10.90
N GLN A 26 4.62 -10.49 11.86
CA GLN A 26 5.40 -11.69 11.57
C GLN A 26 4.47 -12.82 11.14
N ASP A 27 4.79 -13.46 10.02
CA ASP A 27 4.15 -14.69 9.54
C ASP A 27 2.61 -14.64 9.55
N CYS A 28 2.02 -13.46 9.23
CA CYS A 28 0.61 -13.16 9.39
C CYS A 28 -0.32 -14.27 8.83
N PHE A 29 -0.04 -14.78 7.64
CA PHE A 29 -0.83 -15.84 7.02
C PHE A 29 -0.80 -17.14 7.84
N PHE A 30 0.35 -17.49 8.38
CA PHE A 30 0.55 -18.74 9.12
C PHE A 30 0.03 -18.67 10.56
N THR A 31 -0.38 -17.51 11.03
CA THR A 31 -1.06 -17.34 12.32
C THR A 31 -2.59 -17.45 12.23
N ILE A 32 -3.16 -17.33 11.04
CA ILE A 32 -4.61 -17.37 10.84
C ILE A 32 -5.09 -18.83 10.72
N PRO A 33 -5.84 -19.37 11.69
CA PRO A 33 -6.27 -20.77 11.66
C PRO A 33 -7.38 -20.98 10.62
N LEU A 34 -7.34 -22.11 9.93
CA LEU A 34 -8.44 -22.58 9.10
C LEU A 34 -9.48 -23.34 9.95
N SER A 35 -10.76 -23.19 9.58
CA SER A 35 -11.82 -23.99 10.17
C SER A 35 -11.60 -25.50 9.90
N ALA A 36 -12.14 -26.36 10.73
CA ALA A 36 -11.99 -27.81 10.56
C ALA A 36 -12.56 -28.31 9.23
N GLU A 37 -13.61 -27.67 8.75
CA GLU A 37 -14.28 -28.00 7.48
C GLU A 37 -13.43 -27.59 6.27
N ASP A 38 -12.82 -26.40 6.34
CA ASP A 38 -12.02 -25.86 5.23
C ASP A 38 -10.67 -26.56 5.05
N LYS A 39 -10.09 -27.12 6.15
CA LYS A 39 -8.78 -27.80 6.07
C LYS A 39 -8.70 -28.87 4.99
N LYS A 40 -9.81 -29.59 4.76
CA LYS A 40 -9.89 -30.65 3.75
C LYS A 40 -9.71 -30.14 2.32
N GLN A 41 -10.13 -28.89 2.07
CA GLN A 41 -9.99 -28.24 0.75
C GLN A 41 -8.54 -27.83 0.44
N PHE A 42 -7.69 -27.75 1.47
CA PHE A 42 -6.28 -27.41 1.37
C PHE A 42 -5.37 -28.62 1.61
N ALA A 43 -5.87 -29.82 1.28
CA ALA A 43 -5.09 -31.03 1.32
C ALA A 43 -4.10 -31.07 0.13
N PHE A 44 -2.90 -31.57 0.38
CA PHE A 44 -1.87 -31.75 -0.64
C PHE A 44 -1.11 -33.05 -0.39
N SER A 45 -0.42 -33.55 -1.43
CA SER A 45 0.38 -34.76 -1.35
C SER A 45 1.83 -34.43 -1.70
N LEU A 46 2.74 -34.98 -0.92
CA LEU A 46 4.17 -34.95 -1.22
C LEU A 46 4.59 -36.27 -1.85
N PRO A 47 5.18 -36.26 -3.04
CA PRO A 47 5.75 -37.47 -3.60
C PRO A 47 6.97 -37.90 -2.78
N SER A 48 7.21 -39.22 -2.69
CA SER A 48 8.43 -39.77 -2.13
C SER A 48 9.58 -39.58 -3.11
N GLU A 49 10.82 -39.57 -2.60
CA GLU A 49 12.00 -39.59 -3.47
C GLU A 49 11.94 -40.79 -4.43
N ASN A 50 12.10 -40.50 -5.72
CA ASN A 50 12.07 -41.50 -6.81
C ASN A 50 10.79 -42.36 -6.84
N PHE A 51 9.69 -41.89 -6.27
CA PHE A 51 8.38 -42.60 -6.23
C PHE A 51 8.44 -44.00 -5.59
N LYS A 52 9.41 -44.25 -4.72
CA LYS A 52 9.60 -45.56 -4.07
C LYS A 52 8.58 -45.90 -2.99
N GLN A 53 7.86 -44.91 -2.50
CA GLN A 53 6.87 -45.07 -1.42
C GLN A 53 5.55 -44.35 -1.78
N PRO A 54 4.42 -44.70 -1.17
CA PRO A 54 3.18 -43.97 -1.35
C PRO A 54 3.33 -42.49 -0.98
N TYR A 55 2.56 -41.61 -1.64
CA TYR A 55 2.55 -40.20 -1.35
C TYR A 55 2.09 -39.92 0.07
N LEU A 56 2.81 -39.05 0.78
CA LEU A 56 2.39 -38.52 2.07
C LEU A 56 1.30 -37.48 1.84
N ARG A 57 0.19 -37.60 2.59
CA ARG A 57 -0.93 -36.67 2.52
C ARG A 57 -0.91 -35.71 3.70
N PHE A 58 -1.05 -34.43 3.41
CA PHE A 58 -1.09 -33.35 4.39
C PHE A 58 -2.27 -32.43 4.13
N GLN A 59 -2.64 -31.65 5.13
CA GLN A 59 -3.59 -30.55 5.00
C GLN A 59 -3.06 -29.33 5.76
N TRP A 60 -3.34 -28.16 5.22
CA TRP A 60 -3.01 -26.92 5.90
C TRP A 60 -3.85 -26.77 7.18
N LYS A 61 -3.23 -26.34 8.28
CA LYS A 61 -3.90 -25.97 9.53
C LYS A 61 -4.20 -24.48 9.59
N VAL A 62 -3.46 -23.71 8.81
CA VAL A 62 -3.45 -22.24 8.76
C VAL A 62 -3.62 -21.78 7.33
N LEU A 63 -3.84 -20.47 7.14
CA LEU A 63 -4.08 -19.88 5.84
C LEU A 63 -2.84 -20.06 4.92
N PRO A 64 -2.94 -20.79 3.81
CA PRO A 64 -1.81 -21.02 2.93
C PRO A 64 -1.47 -19.78 2.10
N GLN A 65 -0.18 -19.53 1.90
CA GLN A 65 0.28 -18.56 0.90
C GLN A 65 0.05 -19.09 -0.51
N GLY A 66 -0.19 -18.17 -1.45
CA GLY A 66 -0.41 -18.51 -2.86
C GLY A 66 -1.87 -18.82 -3.24
N MET A 67 -2.76 -18.99 -2.28
CA MET A 67 -4.19 -19.10 -2.57
C MET A 67 -4.77 -17.73 -2.96
N LYS A 68 -5.62 -17.69 -3.98
CA LYS A 68 -6.24 -16.47 -4.51
C LYS A 68 -6.91 -15.58 -3.43
N ASN A 69 -7.55 -16.18 -2.45
CA ASN A 69 -8.31 -15.48 -1.42
C ASN A 69 -7.53 -15.22 -0.12
N SER A 70 -6.34 -15.80 0.06
CA SER A 70 -5.54 -15.64 1.28
C SER A 70 -5.25 -14.17 1.61
N PRO A 71 -4.87 -13.30 0.66
CA PRO A 71 -4.67 -11.88 0.95
C PRO A 71 -5.93 -11.20 1.49
N THR A 72 -7.09 -11.49 0.90
CA THR A 72 -8.37 -10.91 1.33
C THR A 72 -8.77 -11.39 2.73
N LEU A 73 -8.54 -12.66 3.06
CA LEU A 73 -8.83 -13.22 4.38
C LEU A 73 -7.87 -12.66 5.43
N CYS A 74 -6.59 -12.54 5.11
CA CYS A 74 -5.59 -11.90 5.97
C CYS A 74 -6.00 -10.46 6.29
N GLN A 75 -6.31 -9.67 5.25
CA GLN A 75 -6.76 -8.28 5.41
C GLN A 75 -7.99 -8.17 6.32
N LYS A 76 -8.98 -9.06 6.16
CA LYS A 76 -10.18 -9.09 7.01
C LYS A 76 -9.87 -9.45 8.45
N PHE A 77 -9.03 -10.45 8.66
CA PHE A 77 -8.67 -10.93 9.99
C PHE A 77 -7.93 -9.85 10.79
N VAL A 78 -6.92 -9.22 10.17
CA VAL A 78 -6.18 -8.13 10.79
C VAL A 78 -7.08 -6.91 11.01
N ASN A 79 -7.94 -6.56 10.03
CA ASN A 79 -8.89 -5.46 10.20
C ASN A 79 -9.80 -5.66 11.42
N ALA A 80 -10.35 -6.87 11.59
CA ALA A 80 -11.17 -7.18 12.75
C ALA A 80 -10.39 -7.15 14.09
N ALA A 81 -9.07 -7.42 14.05
CA ALA A 81 -8.21 -7.34 15.23
C ALA A 81 -7.95 -5.90 15.70
N ILE A 82 -7.96 -4.93 14.77
CA ILE A 82 -7.61 -3.53 15.05
C ILE A 82 -8.82 -2.60 15.09
N GLU A 83 -10.04 -3.09 14.84
CA GLU A 83 -11.25 -2.27 14.73
C GLU A 83 -11.58 -1.53 16.03
N ASP A 84 -11.52 -2.23 17.17
CA ASP A 84 -11.77 -1.62 18.50
C ASP A 84 -10.72 -0.55 18.83
N ILE A 85 -9.46 -0.78 18.44
CA ILE A 85 -8.38 0.19 18.64
C ILE A 85 -8.62 1.42 17.76
N ARG A 86 -9.07 1.22 16.52
CA ARG A 86 -9.41 2.32 15.61
C ARG A 86 -10.55 3.18 16.16
N ALA A 87 -11.56 2.54 16.77
CA ALA A 87 -12.66 3.25 17.41
C ALA A 87 -12.21 3.98 18.68
N LYS A 88 -11.30 3.40 19.49
CA LYS A 88 -10.74 4.03 20.69
C LYS A 88 -9.86 5.24 20.37
N TYR A 89 -9.09 5.16 19.29
CA TYR A 89 -8.12 6.18 18.88
C TYR A 89 -8.52 6.87 17.58
N GLU A 90 -9.72 7.46 17.53
CA GLU A 90 -10.27 8.11 16.32
C GLU A 90 -9.37 9.20 15.73
N GLN A 91 -8.54 9.85 16.55
CA GLN A 91 -7.62 10.92 16.12
C GLN A 91 -6.29 10.38 15.57
N VAL A 92 -5.98 9.10 15.78
CA VAL A 92 -4.78 8.44 15.25
C VAL A 92 -5.06 7.98 13.82
N TYR A 93 -4.25 8.45 12.87
CA TYR A 93 -4.27 7.88 11.54
C TYR A 93 -3.81 6.43 11.62
N MET A 94 -4.64 5.50 11.18
CA MET A 94 -4.34 4.08 11.18
C MET A 94 -4.61 3.49 9.80
N ILE A 95 -3.54 3.32 9.04
CA ILE A 95 -3.54 2.75 7.69
C ILE A 95 -3.07 1.30 7.79
N HIS A 96 -3.86 0.37 7.29
CA HIS A 96 -3.55 -1.05 7.32
C HIS A 96 -3.64 -1.65 5.92
N TYR A 97 -2.64 -2.42 5.55
CA TYR A 97 -2.62 -3.21 4.32
C TYR A 97 -1.85 -4.52 4.54
N MET A 98 -2.55 -5.64 4.44
CA MET A 98 -2.03 -6.99 4.70
C MET A 98 -1.41 -7.12 6.11
N ASP A 99 -0.10 -7.32 6.16
CA ASP A 99 0.74 -7.44 7.35
C ASP A 99 1.33 -6.11 7.82
N GLY A 100 1.24 -5.05 7.01
CA GLY A 100 1.79 -3.73 7.33
C GLY A 100 0.75 -2.77 7.91
N ILE A 101 1.04 -2.18 9.06
CA ILE A 101 0.20 -1.18 9.71
C ILE A 101 1.02 0.09 9.95
N LEU A 102 0.50 1.23 9.47
CA LEU A 102 1.03 2.55 9.74
C LEU A 102 0.09 3.26 10.71
N ILE A 103 0.64 3.79 11.82
CA ILE A 103 -0.06 4.68 12.72
C ILE A 103 0.63 6.03 12.78
N ALA A 104 -0.15 7.13 12.87
CA ALA A 104 0.42 8.47 12.93
C ALA A 104 -0.41 9.42 13.79
N HIS A 105 0.28 10.28 14.57
CA HIS A 105 -0.34 11.30 15.42
C HIS A 105 0.67 12.42 15.71
N PRO A 106 0.24 13.69 15.90
CA PRO A 106 1.14 14.79 16.24
C PRO A 106 1.80 14.61 17.61
N ASP A 107 1.07 14.10 18.58
CA ASP A 107 1.61 13.80 19.91
C ASP A 107 2.25 12.41 19.93
N ARG A 108 3.55 12.37 20.22
CA ARG A 108 4.34 11.14 20.28
C ARG A 108 3.95 10.26 21.47
N ALA A 109 3.61 10.84 22.63
CA ALA A 109 3.22 10.07 23.81
C ALA A 109 1.90 9.35 23.58
N HIS A 110 0.91 10.07 23.00
CA HIS A 110 -0.36 9.50 22.62
C HIS A 110 -0.21 8.37 21.58
N LEU A 111 0.66 8.57 20.58
CA LEU A 111 0.97 7.55 19.58
C LEU A 111 1.60 6.30 20.17
N GLN A 112 2.48 6.45 21.17
CA GLN A 112 3.11 5.34 21.86
C GLN A 112 2.10 4.52 22.68
N THR A 113 1.14 5.18 23.34
CA THR A 113 0.06 4.52 24.06
C THR A 113 -0.83 3.73 23.09
N ALA A 114 -1.18 4.34 21.95
CA ALA A 114 -1.93 3.66 20.91
C ALA A 114 -1.19 2.43 20.35
N LEU A 115 0.13 2.51 20.20
CA LEU A 115 0.97 1.36 19.79
C LEU A 115 0.91 0.22 20.82
N GLN A 116 0.97 0.53 22.10
CA GLN A 116 0.89 -0.50 23.16
C GLN A 116 -0.44 -1.22 23.13
N ASP A 117 -1.55 -0.49 23.07
CA ASP A 117 -2.88 -1.08 23.01
C ASP A 117 -3.08 -1.89 21.71
N LEU A 118 -2.58 -1.37 20.59
CA LEU A 118 -2.61 -2.06 19.31
C LEU A 118 -1.83 -3.39 19.39
N THR A 119 -0.64 -3.37 20.01
CA THR A 119 0.18 -4.56 20.19
C THR A 119 -0.54 -5.60 21.03
N GLN A 120 -1.22 -5.18 22.10
CA GLN A 120 -1.99 -6.06 22.95
C GLN A 120 -3.19 -6.68 22.20
N ALA A 121 -3.94 -5.87 21.42
CA ALA A 121 -5.07 -6.34 20.63
C ALA A 121 -4.66 -7.35 19.55
N LEU A 122 -3.55 -7.11 18.87
CA LEU A 122 -2.98 -8.03 17.89
C LEU A 122 -2.54 -9.35 18.55
N SER A 123 -1.84 -9.26 19.69
CA SER A 123 -1.37 -10.43 20.44
C SER A 123 -2.52 -11.28 20.96
N ALA A 124 -3.63 -10.67 21.38
CA ALA A 124 -4.84 -11.38 21.82
C ALA A 124 -5.46 -12.25 20.70
N ARG A 125 -5.19 -11.90 19.44
CA ARG A 125 -5.59 -12.67 18.25
C ARG A 125 -4.49 -13.59 17.71
N GLY A 126 -3.36 -13.74 18.44
CA GLY A 126 -2.21 -14.54 18.04
C GLY A 126 -1.30 -13.90 17.00
N LEU A 127 -1.59 -12.66 16.58
CA LEU A 127 -0.74 -11.91 15.65
C LEU A 127 0.47 -11.36 16.39
N LYS A 128 1.65 -11.53 15.81
CA LYS A 128 2.92 -11.07 16.39
C LYS A 128 3.49 -9.94 15.55
N ILE A 129 3.94 -8.90 16.23
CA ILE A 129 4.71 -7.83 15.60
C ILE A 129 6.17 -8.29 15.52
N ALA A 130 6.83 -8.02 14.40
CA ALA A 130 8.27 -8.19 14.22
C ALA A 130 8.99 -6.99 14.87
N PRO A 131 9.64 -7.14 16.05
CA PRO A 131 10.19 -5.98 16.78
C PRO A 131 11.28 -5.25 15.98
N GLU A 132 12.04 -5.99 15.19
CA GLU A 132 13.10 -5.47 14.32
C GLU A 132 12.58 -4.65 13.14
N LYS A 133 11.29 -4.77 12.85
CA LYS A 133 10.61 -4.06 11.76
C LYS A 133 9.73 -2.91 12.23
N ILE A 134 9.83 -2.54 13.50
CA ILE A 134 9.17 -1.33 14.01
C ILE A 134 9.98 -0.12 13.55
N LEU A 135 9.43 0.67 12.62
CA LEU A 135 10.09 1.84 12.05
C LEU A 135 9.47 3.12 12.62
N THR A 136 10.30 3.97 13.20
CA THR A 136 9.86 5.22 13.86
C THR A 136 10.54 6.47 13.33
N ASN A 137 11.68 6.31 12.67
CA ASN A 137 12.52 7.43 12.24
C ASN A 137 12.41 7.66 10.74
N LEU A 138 12.02 8.87 10.35
CA LEU A 138 12.01 9.28 8.95
C LEU A 138 13.45 9.37 8.38
N PRO A 139 13.67 9.03 7.12
CA PRO A 139 12.70 8.56 6.13
C PRO A 139 12.30 7.09 6.32
N ILE A 140 11.02 6.78 6.13
CA ILE A 140 10.47 5.43 6.30
C ILE A 140 9.90 4.92 4.98
N THR A 141 10.21 3.67 4.64
CA THR A 141 9.60 3.02 3.47
C THR A 141 8.35 2.23 3.87
N TYR A 142 7.21 2.55 3.22
CA TYR A 142 5.94 1.86 3.42
C TYR A 142 5.21 1.68 2.08
N LEU A 143 4.80 0.46 1.77
CA LEU A 143 4.11 0.10 0.51
C LEU A 143 4.81 0.63 -0.76
N GLY A 144 6.14 0.50 -0.80
CA GLY A 144 6.95 0.97 -1.93
C GLY A 144 7.09 2.49 -2.04
N ARG A 145 6.79 3.23 -0.96
CA ARG A 145 6.90 4.68 -0.85
C ARG A 145 7.87 5.06 0.24
N VAL A 146 8.65 6.09 0.02
CA VAL A 146 9.51 6.70 1.03
C VAL A 146 8.80 7.92 1.59
N ILE A 147 8.51 7.87 2.88
CA ILE A 147 7.85 8.94 3.62
C ILE A 147 8.95 9.77 4.30
N ASN A 148 9.04 11.03 3.92
CA ASN A 148 9.89 12.03 4.55
C ASN A 148 9.06 12.93 5.47
N SER A 149 9.69 13.92 6.10
CA SER A 149 9.01 14.91 6.96
C SER A 149 7.86 15.63 6.24
N GLU A 150 8.10 16.11 5.04
CA GLU A 150 7.18 16.96 4.27
C GLU A 150 6.65 16.27 3.01
N THR A 151 7.37 15.25 2.51
CA THR A 151 7.12 14.67 1.19
C THR A 151 6.99 13.16 1.24
N VAL A 152 6.29 12.62 0.27
CA VAL A 152 6.27 11.20 -0.06
C VAL A 152 6.81 11.03 -1.47
N THR A 153 7.83 10.18 -1.61
CA THR A 153 8.42 9.80 -2.89
C THR A 153 8.20 8.31 -3.14
N HIS A 154 8.39 7.85 -4.36
CA HIS A 154 8.48 6.41 -4.60
C HIS A 154 9.83 5.88 -4.07
N ALA A 155 9.88 4.61 -3.71
CA ALA A 155 11.16 3.95 -3.42
C ALA A 155 12.06 4.01 -4.67
N PRO A 156 13.40 4.10 -4.52
CA PRO A 156 14.31 4.14 -5.65
C PRO A 156 13.99 3.01 -6.62
N LEU A 157 13.63 3.38 -7.83
CA LEU A 157 13.19 2.44 -8.85
C LEU A 157 14.09 2.61 -10.08
N GLN A 158 14.75 1.53 -10.47
CA GLN A 158 15.47 1.50 -11.74
C GLN A 158 14.56 0.87 -12.81
N LEU A 159 14.26 1.65 -13.84
CA LEU A 159 13.58 1.11 -15.02
C LEU A 159 14.56 0.21 -15.78
N ARG A 160 14.26 -1.09 -15.83
CA ARG A 160 15.04 -2.02 -16.64
C ARG A 160 14.73 -1.76 -18.11
N LYS A 161 15.67 -1.15 -18.81
CA LYS A 161 15.60 -0.88 -20.25
C LYS A 161 16.43 -1.87 -21.06
N ASP A 162 17.27 -2.64 -20.37
CA ASP A 162 18.14 -3.60 -21.02
C ASP A 162 17.32 -4.72 -21.63
N HIS A 163 17.58 -4.99 -22.91
CA HIS A 163 16.93 -6.08 -23.64
C HIS A 163 15.41 -6.00 -23.79
N LEU A 164 14.86 -4.83 -24.12
CA LEU A 164 13.45 -4.66 -24.47
C LEU A 164 13.21 -5.20 -25.90
N VAL A 165 12.88 -6.49 -26.02
CA VAL A 165 12.71 -7.17 -27.31
C VAL A 165 11.32 -7.74 -27.48
N THR A 166 10.72 -8.30 -26.43
CA THR A 166 9.45 -9.04 -26.49
C THR A 166 8.29 -8.25 -25.87
N LEU A 167 7.07 -8.61 -26.24
CA LEU A 167 5.86 -8.09 -25.60
C LEU A 167 5.92 -8.19 -24.07
N ASN A 168 6.39 -9.33 -23.56
CA ASN A 168 6.52 -9.56 -22.11
C ASN A 168 7.48 -8.55 -21.43
N ASP A 169 8.57 -8.18 -22.10
CA ASP A 169 9.52 -7.20 -21.57
C ASP A 169 8.86 -5.82 -21.44
N TYR A 170 8.13 -5.40 -22.48
CA TYR A 170 7.37 -4.14 -22.44
C TYR A 170 6.21 -4.19 -21.45
N GLN A 171 5.52 -5.33 -21.30
CA GLN A 171 4.47 -5.48 -20.27
C GLN A 171 5.04 -5.31 -18.86
N LYS A 172 6.22 -5.87 -18.57
CA LYS A 172 6.89 -5.68 -17.27
C LYS A 172 7.27 -4.23 -17.05
N LEU A 173 7.91 -3.58 -18.03
CA LEU A 173 8.29 -2.17 -17.95
C LEU A 173 7.08 -1.27 -17.74
N LEU A 174 6.04 -1.43 -18.55
CA LEU A 174 4.83 -0.60 -18.49
C LEU A 174 3.98 -0.88 -17.25
N GLY A 175 4.03 -2.11 -16.72
CA GLY A 175 3.45 -2.44 -15.42
C GLY A 175 4.06 -1.62 -14.30
N VAL A 176 5.40 -1.49 -14.29
CA VAL A 176 6.13 -0.66 -13.35
C VAL A 176 5.78 0.82 -13.53
N ILE A 177 5.79 1.34 -14.75
CA ILE A 177 5.43 2.73 -15.06
C ILE A 177 3.99 3.03 -14.62
N ASN A 178 3.04 2.13 -14.89
CA ASN A 178 1.65 2.29 -14.48
C ASN A 178 1.48 2.31 -12.96
N TRP A 179 2.29 1.54 -12.23
CA TRP A 179 2.30 1.51 -10.78
C TRP A 179 2.73 2.86 -10.16
N ILE A 180 3.74 3.50 -10.74
CA ILE A 180 4.27 4.78 -10.26
C ILE A 180 3.58 5.99 -10.88
N ARG A 181 2.72 5.78 -11.89
CA ARG A 181 2.05 6.83 -12.67
C ARG A 181 1.42 7.96 -11.83
N PRO A 182 0.74 7.70 -10.68
CA PRO A 182 0.16 8.76 -9.85
C PRO A 182 1.18 9.81 -9.36
N TYR A 183 2.48 9.47 -9.37
CA TYR A 183 3.57 10.32 -8.89
C TYR A 183 4.33 11.03 -9.99
N LEU A 184 4.20 10.53 -11.24
CA LEU A 184 4.95 11.06 -12.38
C LEU A 184 4.46 12.43 -12.86
N LYS A 185 3.24 12.83 -12.47
CA LYS A 185 2.59 14.07 -12.98
C LYS A 185 2.50 14.10 -14.53
N LEU A 186 2.55 12.94 -15.19
CA LEU A 186 2.42 12.78 -16.63
C LEU A 186 0.98 12.46 -17.02
N THR A 187 0.53 13.07 -18.09
CA THR A 187 -0.79 12.85 -18.66
C THR A 187 -0.90 11.50 -19.38
N THR A 188 -2.13 11.02 -19.57
CA THR A 188 -2.37 9.81 -20.38
C THR A 188 -1.89 9.99 -21.82
N ALA A 189 -2.00 11.20 -22.37
CA ALA A 189 -1.58 11.50 -23.74
C ALA A 189 -0.06 11.34 -23.90
N GLU A 190 0.72 11.80 -22.91
CA GLU A 190 2.19 11.67 -22.93
C GLU A 190 2.66 10.22 -22.81
N LEU A 191 1.94 9.38 -22.09
CA LEU A 191 2.28 7.96 -21.92
C LEU A 191 1.71 7.07 -23.05
N LYS A 192 0.78 7.58 -23.86
CA LYS A 192 0.10 6.82 -24.92
C LYS A 192 1.06 6.12 -25.89
N PRO A 193 2.16 6.75 -26.38
CA PRO A 193 3.09 6.08 -27.29
C PRO A 193 3.68 4.79 -26.70
N LEU A 194 4.02 4.79 -25.41
CA LEU A 194 4.53 3.62 -24.71
C LEU A 194 3.50 2.49 -24.65
N PHE A 195 2.24 2.81 -24.30
CA PHE A 195 1.18 1.80 -24.23
C PHE A 195 0.75 1.26 -25.59
N ASN A 196 0.96 2.03 -26.66
CA ASN A 196 0.69 1.56 -28.02
C ASN A 196 1.59 0.38 -28.44
N ILE A 197 2.79 0.26 -27.89
CA ILE A 197 3.72 -0.87 -28.15
C ILE A 197 3.08 -2.21 -27.76
N LEU A 198 2.16 -2.24 -26.80
CA LEU A 198 1.47 -3.46 -26.37
C LEU A 198 0.44 -3.97 -27.38
N ARG A 199 0.08 -3.17 -28.40
CA ARG A 199 -0.90 -3.55 -29.41
C ARG A 199 -0.29 -4.52 -30.43
N GLY A 200 -1.14 -5.35 -31.00
CA GLY A 200 -0.76 -6.33 -32.04
C GLY A 200 -0.86 -7.76 -31.55
N ASP A 201 0.07 -8.62 -31.95
CA ASP A 201 0.08 -10.02 -31.59
C ASP A 201 0.10 -10.22 -30.07
N PRO A 202 -0.85 -10.95 -29.46
CA PRO A 202 -0.93 -11.17 -28.02
C PRO A 202 0.12 -12.13 -27.46
N ASP A 203 0.91 -12.81 -28.31
CA ASP A 203 1.95 -13.74 -27.87
C ASP A 203 3.01 -12.98 -27.03
N PRO A 204 3.25 -13.38 -25.77
CA PRO A 204 4.25 -12.75 -24.90
C PRO A 204 5.67 -12.73 -25.51
N THR A 205 5.99 -13.66 -26.40
CA THR A 205 7.29 -13.76 -27.09
C THR A 205 7.38 -12.93 -28.36
N SER A 206 6.25 -12.35 -28.81
CA SER A 206 6.19 -11.54 -30.02
C SER A 206 7.14 -10.34 -29.92
N LYS A 207 7.92 -10.12 -30.99
CA LYS A 207 8.91 -9.02 -31.04
C LYS A 207 8.22 -7.66 -31.08
N ARG A 208 8.77 -6.72 -30.36
CA ARG A 208 8.35 -5.31 -30.34
C ARG A 208 9.56 -4.42 -30.53
N GLN A 209 9.30 -3.22 -31.03
CA GLN A 209 10.34 -2.20 -31.20
C GLN A 209 9.90 -0.91 -30.52
N LEU A 210 10.87 -0.24 -29.91
CA LEU A 210 10.67 1.07 -29.31
C LEU A 210 10.65 2.11 -30.44
N THR A 211 9.51 2.78 -30.65
CA THR A 211 9.41 3.88 -31.60
C THR A 211 10.06 5.14 -31.06
N VAL A 212 10.38 6.12 -31.91
CA VAL A 212 10.98 7.39 -31.50
C VAL A 212 10.08 8.10 -30.47
N GLU A 213 8.79 8.15 -30.73
CA GLU A 213 7.82 8.79 -29.83
C GLU A 213 7.70 8.05 -28.48
N ALA A 214 7.87 6.74 -28.49
CA ALA A 214 7.86 5.94 -27.27
C ALA A 214 9.17 6.13 -26.48
N GLN A 215 10.31 6.31 -27.17
CA GLN A 215 11.57 6.66 -26.52
C GLN A 215 11.48 8.01 -25.83
N GLU A 216 10.96 9.03 -26.51
CA GLU A 216 10.74 10.37 -25.94
C GLU A 216 9.81 10.31 -24.70
N ALA A 217 8.77 9.49 -24.77
CA ALA A 217 7.86 9.28 -23.64
C ALA A 217 8.56 8.58 -22.47
N LEU A 218 9.46 7.63 -22.74
CA LEU A 218 10.26 6.96 -21.73
C LEU A 218 11.26 7.90 -21.06
N ASP A 219 11.89 8.77 -21.83
CA ASP A 219 12.82 9.81 -21.32
C ASP A 219 12.09 10.82 -20.41
N LYS A 220 10.83 11.17 -20.76
CA LYS A 220 9.99 11.99 -19.88
C LYS A 220 9.65 11.26 -18.56
N VAL A 221 9.38 9.94 -18.61
CA VAL A 221 9.15 9.13 -17.41
C VAL A 221 10.39 9.13 -16.52
N GLU A 222 11.59 8.97 -17.08
CA GLU A 222 12.84 8.99 -16.31
C GLU A 222 13.11 10.32 -15.65
N LYS A 223 12.93 11.41 -16.39
CA LYS A 223 13.04 12.75 -15.84
C LYS A 223 12.01 12.97 -14.73
N ALA A 224 10.77 12.55 -14.95
CA ALA A 224 9.74 12.66 -13.94
C ALA A 224 10.04 11.79 -12.70
N LEU A 225 10.69 10.64 -12.84
CA LEU A 225 11.11 9.78 -11.74
C LEU A 225 12.13 10.46 -10.82
N SER A 226 13.10 11.18 -11.38
CA SER A 226 14.12 11.89 -10.59
C SER A 226 13.54 13.08 -9.82
N ASP A 227 12.51 13.71 -10.38
CA ASP A 227 11.98 14.98 -9.87
C ASP A 227 10.64 14.83 -9.11
N SER A 228 10.07 13.61 -9.07
CA SER A 228 8.72 13.45 -8.56
C SER A 228 8.65 13.19 -7.06
N TYR A 229 7.99 14.11 -6.39
CA TYR A 229 7.54 13.96 -5.00
C TYR A 229 6.10 14.47 -4.87
N VAL A 230 5.42 14.01 -3.85
CA VAL A 230 4.11 14.53 -3.45
C VAL A 230 4.26 15.11 -2.05
N LYS A 231 3.81 16.34 -1.84
CA LYS A 231 3.77 16.92 -0.49
C LYS A 231 2.75 16.20 0.37
N ARG A 232 3.08 16.00 1.63
CA ARG A 232 2.12 15.56 2.65
C ARG A 232 1.09 16.66 2.88
N ILE A 233 -0.04 16.30 3.46
CA ILE A 233 -1.13 17.27 3.71
C ILE A 233 -0.69 18.24 4.80
N GLU A 234 -0.74 19.54 4.49
CA GLU A 234 -0.54 20.61 5.45
C GLU A 234 -1.92 21.01 6.04
N LEU A 235 -2.17 20.67 7.30
CA LEU A 235 -3.47 20.93 7.94
C LEU A 235 -3.74 22.43 8.21
N ALA A 236 -2.67 23.25 8.29
CA ALA A 236 -2.77 24.69 8.48
C ALA A 236 -3.14 25.44 7.19
N ALA A 237 -2.97 24.84 6.03
CA ALA A 237 -3.31 25.45 4.76
C ALA A 237 -4.84 25.52 4.61
N ALA A 238 -5.36 26.74 4.47
CA ALA A 238 -6.76 26.94 4.10
C ALA A 238 -6.97 26.45 2.67
N TRP A 239 -7.63 25.33 2.50
CA TRP A 239 -7.96 24.79 1.19
C TRP A 239 -8.99 25.66 0.51
N GLN A 240 -8.56 26.55 -0.40
CA GLN A 240 -9.45 27.19 -1.36
C GLN A 240 -9.62 26.26 -2.56
N PHE A 241 -10.77 25.58 -2.63
CA PHE A 241 -11.16 24.87 -3.83
C PHE A 241 -11.58 25.91 -4.88
N LEU A 242 -10.66 26.25 -5.76
CA LEU A 242 -11.00 26.94 -7.00
C LEU A 242 -11.65 25.92 -7.93
N CYS A 243 -12.98 25.87 -7.96
CA CYS A 243 -13.73 25.29 -9.06
C CYS A 243 -13.98 26.42 -10.09
N PRO A 244 -13.17 26.54 -11.15
CA PRO A 244 -13.43 27.53 -12.17
C PRO A 244 -14.71 27.12 -12.93
N GLY A 245 -15.80 27.85 -12.74
CA GLY A 245 -16.98 27.76 -13.55
C GLY A 245 -18.24 27.05 -12.98
N TYR A 246 -18.25 26.59 -11.71
CA TYR A 246 -19.43 26.02 -11.10
C TYR A 246 -19.67 26.61 -9.69
N PRO A 247 -20.58 27.61 -9.56
CA PRO A 247 -20.84 28.25 -8.26
C PRO A 247 -21.57 27.38 -7.23
N ASN A 248 -22.04 26.17 -7.61
CA ASN A 248 -22.82 25.27 -6.75
C ASN A 248 -22.30 23.82 -6.77
N CYS A 249 -21.00 23.59 -6.91
CA CYS A 249 -20.46 22.24 -6.81
C CYS A 249 -20.31 21.84 -5.34
N THR A 250 -21.40 21.41 -4.72
CA THR A 250 -21.38 20.65 -3.47
C THR A 250 -20.98 19.21 -3.80
N TYR A 251 -19.69 18.94 -3.92
CA TYR A 251 -19.20 17.56 -3.88
C TYR A 251 -19.36 17.05 -2.45
N GLY A 252 -20.36 16.17 -2.30
CA GLY A 252 -20.63 15.47 -1.06
C GLY A 252 -19.41 14.71 -0.58
N SER A 253 -19.08 14.98 0.68
CA SER A 253 -18.49 14.04 1.63
C SER A 253 -17.18 13.35 1.27
N PHE A 254 -16.10 14.09 1.06
CA PHE A 254 -14.85 13.69 1.68
C PHE A 254 -14.81 14.36 3.06
N MET A 255 -15.31 13.65 4.06
CA MET A 255 -15.28 14.14 5.45
C MET A 255 -13.83 14.08 5.96
N ALA A 256 -13.10 15.17 5.82
CA ALA A 256 -12.16 15.54 6.85
C ALA A 256 -13.02 16.01 8.03
N LYS A 257 -13.23 15.19 9.05
CA LYS A 257 -13.79 15.64 10.33
C LYS A 257 -12.93 16.82 10.79
N ARG A 258 -13.55 17.97 10.99
CA ARG A 258 -12.87 19.17 11.51
C ARG A 258 -12.19 18.80 12.83
N PRO A 259 -10.92 19.20 13.03
CA PRO A 259 -10.31 19.10 14.34
C PRO A 259 -11.15 19.97 15.32
N PRO A 260 -11.28 19.56 16.59
CA PRO A 260 -12.00 20.36 17.59
C PRO A 260 -11.36 21.74 17.67
N ARG A 261 -12.19 22.79 17.66
CA ARG A 261 -11.75 24.17 17.85
C ARG A 261 -11.09 24.26 19.23
N VAL A 262 -9.81 24.56 19.26
CA VAL A 262 -9.14 25.00 20.47
C VAL A 262 -9.76 26.37 20.82
N GLY A 263 -10.59 26.40 21.86
CA GLY A 263 -11.15 27.63 22.38
C GLY A 263 -10.03 28.56 22.90
N PRO A 264 -10.21 29.89 22.84
CA PRO A 264 -9.22 30.80 23.35
C PRO A 264 -9.04 30.57 24.85
N SER A 265 -7.81 30.33 25.31
CA SER A 265 -7.44 30.29 26.71
C SER A 265 -7.78 31.65 27.32
N SER A 266 -8.76 31.70 28.24
CA SER A 266 -9.00 32.84 29.09
C SER A 266 -7.77 33.07 29.96
N ARG A 267 -6.99 34.10 29.67
CA ARG A 267 -6.07 34.71 30.63
C ARG A 267 -6.93 35.41 31.68
N SER A 268 -6.96 34.89 32.87
CA SER A 268 -7.38 35.61 34.06
C SER A 268 -6.20 36.37 34.65
N SER A 269 -6.48 37.60 34.92
CA SER A 269 -5.67 38.64 35.59
C SER A 269 -5.05 38.16 36.89
#